data_e617af12d371c0adacdf77d1117e902f
#
_entry.id   e617af12d371c0adacdf77d1117e902f
#
_cell.length_a   1.000
_cell.length_b   1.000
_cell.length_c   1.000
_cell.angle_alpha   90.00
_cell.angle_beta   90.00
_cell.angle_gamma   90.00
#
_symmetry.space_group_name_H-M   'P 1'
#
loop_
_entity.id
_entity.type
_entity.pdbx_description
1 polymer ?
#
loop_
_entity_poly.entity_id
_entity_poly.type
_entity_poly.pdbx_seq_one_letter_code
_entity_poly.pdbx_strand_id
1 'polypeptide(L)'
;MNNINEYFKISDKPIFKGKIMNLPASVPLETERNVVFRPRDTIFHYTAWPSVCCDEEGTLYAVSAWGTDHVCPFTKYCMYISKNGGKTWSPPIVVQDSYIGDGHGGIAYLGNGRLVLTWAYHPGDVLYYDYFNWINGAIWGRSPDGLNKLRLAMLDIYPDLPPEKLVGGSFVKISDDYGLTWSDPIRVPIASPHGPALCQDGTLIYLGKEFYPSTQGTFEAFGEGKHQRVYDGRVSEFRKQMETSRCGRECTATPIYAYASTDGGVTWEKRGICEKPADISWNYCQEPDVTQLSDGSLLGAIRVEDELDVDMVVYTTRSFDGGVTWSQWKCTHVNGGPPHLMQHSSGAVILTIGRRVGEKLGEYALISYDGGENWSKEYILDDQTPNGDLGYPCTTELPDGDLTTVYYQPYVDPQTGAADQKPCIQSVHWKL
;
A
#
# COMPACT_ATOMS: atom_id res chain seq x y z
N MET A 1 26.13 6.90 -22.57
CA MET A 1 24.95 7.25 -21.75
C MET A 1 23.75 7.11 -22.66
N ASN A 2 23.17 5.92 -22.72
CA ASN A 2 21.94 5.72 -23.48
C ASN A 2 20.80 6.32 -22.67
N ASN A 3 20.03 7.13 -23.37
CA ASN A 3 18.98 7.95 -22.79
C ASN A 3 17.89 7.04 -22.18
N ILE A 4 17.73 7.05 -20.87
CA ILE A 4 16.72 6.30 -20.12
C ILE A 4 15.31 6.58 -20.65
N ASN A 5 15.11 7.74 -21.28
CA ASN A 5 13.86 8.15 -21.91
C ASN A 5 13.46 7.33 -23.15
N GLU A 6 14.33 6.49 -23.72
CA GLU A 6 13.97 5.59 -24.83
C GLU A 6 13.21 4.34 -24.37
N TYR A 7 13.28 3.98 -23.09
CA TYR A 7 12.57 2.81 -22.54
C TYR A 7 11.15 3.13 -22.08
N PHE A 8 10.87 4.39 -21.78
CA PHE A 8 9.53 4.87 -21.54
C PHE A 8 9.11 5.68 -22.78
N LYS A 9 8.53 5.05 -23.78
CA LYS A 9 7.72 5.79 -24.77
C LYS A 9 6.53 6.37 -24.02
N ILE A 10 6.74 7.54 -23.47
CA ILE A 10 5.71 8.37 -22.88
C ILE A 10 4.70 8.62 -23.98
N SER A 11 3.49 8.16 -23.79
CA SER A 11 2.37 8.56 -24.65
C SER A 11 2.19 10.06 -24.48
N ASP A 12 2.18 10.82 -25.58
CA ASP A 12 1.90 12.26 -25.58
C ASP A 12 0.45 12.59 -25.16
N LYS A 13 -0.32 11.59 -24.76
CA LYS A 13 -1.71 11.72 -24.34
C LYS A 13 -1.89 11.17 -22.94
N PRO A 14 -1.91 12.02 -21.91
CA PRO A 14 -2.28 11.59 -20.57
C PRO A 14 -3.68 10.96 -20.60
N ILE A 15 -3.82 9.78 -20.04
CA ILE A 15 -5.07 8.98 -20.00
C ILE A 15 -6.23 9.80 -19.43
N PHE A 16 -5.93 10.73 -18.55
CA PHE A 16 -6.94 11.56 -17.86
C PHE A 16 -7.09 12.97 -18.38
N LYS A 17 -6.49 13.32 -19.52
CA LYS A 17 -6.62 14.65 -20.09
C LYS A 17 -8.09 15.04 -20.21
N GLY A 18 -8.57 15.93 -19.35
CA GLY A 18 -9.96 16.35 -19.25
C GLY A 18 -10.83 15.58 -18.24
N LYS A 19 -10.32 14.54 -17.57
CA LYS A 19 -11.06 13.80 -16.52
C LYS A 19 -10.83 14.39 -15.12
N ILE A 20 -9.66 14.95 -14.86
CA ILE A 20 -9.39 15.72 -13.65
C ILE A 20 -9.68 17.19 -13.96
N MET A 21 -10.90 17.60 -13.69
CA MET A 21 -11.31 18.98 -13.85
C MET A 21 -11.36 19.65 -12.49
N ASN A 22 -10.52 20.64 -12.26
CA ASN A 22 -10.52 21.51 -11.09
C ASN A 22 -10.60 20.76 -9.75
N LEU A 23 -9.49 20.70 -9.04
CA LEU A 23 -9.48 20.20 -7.66
C LEU A 23 -10.62 20.86 -6.87
N PRO A 24 -11.49 20.09 -6.19
CA PRO A 24 -12.56 20.65 -5.40
C PRO A 24 -12.01 21.55 -4.31
N ALA A 25 -12.81 22.49 -3.82
CA ALA A 25 -12.44 23.31 -2.68
C ALA A 25 -12.25 22.41 -1.47
N SER A 26 -11.03 22.37 -0.92
CA SER A 26 -10.71 21.64 0.30
C SER A 26 -11.12 22.45 1.52
N VAL A 27 -11.61 21.75 2.56
CA VAL A 27 -12.07 22.35 3.81
C VAL A 27 -11.17 21.86 4.95
N PRO A 28 -10.58 22.74 5.75
CA PRO A 28 -9.89 22.33 6.96
C PRO A 28 -10.83 21.55 7.89
N LEU A 29 -10.34 20.46 8.44
CA LEU A 29 -11.00 19.69 9.46
C LEU A 29 -10.28 19.91 10.79
N GLU A 30 -11.02 19.96 11.89
CA GLU A 30 -10.39 19.96 13.20
C GLU A 30 -9.84 18.57 13.48
N THR A 31 -8.52 18.46 13.53
CA THR A 31 -7.78 17.21 13.71
C THR A 31 -6.78 17.31 14.85
N GLU A 32 -6.66 16.25 15.64
CA GLU A 32 -5.56 16.08 16.60
C GLU A 32 -4.51 15.15 15.96
N ARG A 33 -3.35 15.71 15.60
CA ARG A 33 -2.25 14.96 14.98
C ARG A 33 -1.33 14.35 16.01
N ASN A 34 -0.97 13.09 15.78
CA ASN A 34 -0.07 12.32 16.63
C ASN A 34 0.95 11.53 15.78
N VAL A 35 2.05 11.17 16.39
CA VAL A 35 3.08 10.34 15.76
C VAL A 35 2.90 8.90 16.22
N VAL A 36 2.66 7.99 15.27
CA VAL A 36 2.64 6.55 15.52
C VAL A 36 4.06 6.03 15.66
N PHE A 37 4.89 6.26 14.65
CA PHE A 37 6.28 5.87 14.67
C PHE A 37 7.12 6.78 13.77
N ARG A 38 8.15 7.38 14.36
CA ARG A 38 9.14 8.20 13.66
C ARG A 38 10.52 7.60 13.90
N PRO A 39 11.08 6.89 12.90
CA PRO A 39 12.42 6.31 13.02
C PRO A 39 13.46 7.40 13.26
N ARG A 40 14.39 7.15 14.19
CA ARG A 40 15.52 8.04 14.45
C ARG A 40 16.86 7.39 14.10
N ASP A 41 16.79 6.23 13.47
CA ASP A 41 17.96 5.51 12.97
C ASP A 41 18.53 6.20 11.73
N THR A 42 19.82 6.06 11.49
CA THR A 42 20.50 6.63 10.34
C THR A 42 20.43 5.74 9.09
N ILE A 43 20.10 4.45 9.26
CA ILE A 43 20.00 3.46 8.20
C ILE A 43 18.55 3.09 7.97
N PHE A 44 17.86 2.60 9.00
CA PHE A 44 16.44 2.25 8.96
C PHE A 44 15.60 3.48 9.33
N HIS A 45 15.56 4.45 8.43
CA HIS A 45 14.91 5.74 8.66
C HIS A 45 13.65 5.96 7.83
N TYR A 46 13.18 4.92 7.14
CA TYR A 46 12.00 4.98 6.27
C TYR A 46 10.89 4.08 6.80
N THR A 47 9.67 4.60 6.89
CA THR A 47 8.50 3.79 7.21
C THR A 47 7.29 4.30 6.44
N ALA A 48 6.49 3.37 5.88
CA ALA A 48 5.41 3.70 4.98
C ALA A 48 4.33 2.61 4.93
N TRP A 49 3.27 2.88 4.16
CA TRP A 49 2.16 1.99 3.84
C TRP A 49 1.46 1.44 5.08
N PRO A 50 0.91 2.33 5.91
CA PRO A 50 0.21 1.88 7.11
C PRO A 50 -1.19 1.38 6.80
N SER A 51 -1.69 0.56 7.71
CA SER A 51 -3.10 0.18 7.84
C SER A 51 -3.47 0.14 9.32
N VAL A 52 -4.76 0.25 9.66
CA VAL A 52 -5.23 0.25 11.04
C VAL A 52 -6.59 -0.45 11.15
N CYS A 53 -6.80 -1.15 12.25
CA CYS A 53 -8.12 -1.61 12.70
C CYS A 53 -8.32 -1.30 14.17
N CYS A 54 -9.58 -1.38 14.62
CA CYS A 54 -10.01 -1.13 16.00
C CYS A 54 -10.71 -2.37 16.54
N ASP A 55 -10.45 -2.74 17.80
CA ASP A 55 -11.23 -3.75 18.49
C ASP A 55 -12.46 -3.16 19.19
N GLU A 56 -13.29 -4.03 19.80
CA GLU A 56 -14.51 -3.64 20.50
C GLU A 56 -14.29 -2.78 21.74
N GLU A 57 -13.06 -2.78 22.29
CA GLU A 57 -12.69 -1.96 23.46
C GLU A 57 -12.08 -0.61 23.04
N GLY A 58 -11.90 -0.37 21.74
CA GLY A 58 -11.29 0.85 21.22
C GLY A 58 -9.76 0.79 21.16
N THR A 59 -9.16 -0.40 21.29
CA THR A 59 -7.73 -0.59 21.05
C THR A 59 -7.46 -0.56 19.56
N LEU A 60 -6.54 0.29 19.14
CA LEU A 60 -6.10 0.40 17.77
C LEU A 60 -4.86 -0.47 17.52
N TYR A 61 -4.87 -1.19 16.42
CA TYR A 61 -3.74 -1.97 15.91
C TYR A 61 -3.36 -1.38 14.54
N ALA A 62 -2.26 -0.66 14.49
CA ALA A 62 -1.71 -0.15 13.24
C ALA A 62 -0.53 -1.00 12.81
N VAL A 63 -0.35 -1.15 11.50
CA VAL A 63 0.80 -1.84 10.91
C VAL A 63 1.47 -0.96 9.87
N SER A 64 2.77 -1.14 9.65
CA SER A 64 3.51 -0.49 8.57
C SER A 64 4.79 -1.23 8.22
N ALA A 65 5.32 -0.99 7.03
CA ALA A 65 6.68 -1.39 6.68
C ALA A 65 7.70 -0.42 7.30
N TRP A 66 8.82 -0.96 7.75
CA TRP A 66 9.97 -0.20 8.28
C TRP A 66 11.27 -0.67 7.63
N GLY A 67 11.92 0.22 6.90
CA GLY A 67 13.08 -0.10 6.10
C GLY A 67 14.05 1.06 5.94
N THR A 68 14.86 0.94 4.91
CA THR A 68 15.91 1.93 4.61
C THR A 68 15.49 2.98 3.59
N ASP A 69 14.52 2.66 2.73
CA ASP A 69 14.00 3.56 1.69
C ASP A 69 12.67 3.04 1.15
N HIS A 70 12.06 3.77 0.19
CA HIS A 70 10.79 3.42 -0.44
C HIS A 70 10.83 2.03 -1.10
N VAL A 71 11.85 1.73 -1.88
CA VAL A 71 12.15 0.36 -2.33
C VAL A 71 13.28 -0.18 -1.48
N CYS A 72 12.98 -1.17 -0.67
CA CYS A 72 13.96 -1.73 0.27
C CYS A 72 13.75 -3.24 0.40
N PRO A 73 14.78 -4.05 0.07
CA PRO A 73 14.72 -5.49 0.21
C PRO A 73 14.80 -5.96 1.68
N PHE A 74 14.95 -5.05 2.64
CA PHE A 74 15.16 -5.34 4.06
C PHE A 74 14.07 -4.72 4.94
N THR A 75 12.89 -4.46 4.38
CA THR A 75 11.76 -3.97 5.16
C THR A 75 11.25 -5.03 6.11
N LYS A 76 10.97 -4.58 7.33
CA LYS A 76 10.25 -5.34 8.36
C LYS A 76 8.81 -4.87 8.39
N TYR A 77 7.89 -5.76 8.71
CA TYR A 77 6.51 -5.39 8.92
C TYR A 77 6.26 -5.30 10.42
N CYS A 78 5.87 -4.12 10.87
CA CYS A 78 5.75 -3.79 12.29
C CYS A 78 4.30 -3.47 12.64
N MET A 79 3.92 -3.80 13.88
CA MET A 79 2.64 -3.45 14.49
C MET A 79 2.86 -2.43 15.62
N TYR A 80 1.89 -1.56 15.80
CA TYR A 80 1.82 -0.54 16.84
C TYR A 80 0.45 -0.60 17.50
N ILE A 81 0.38 -0.44 18.81
CA ILE A 81 -0.85 -0.54 19.59
C ILE A 81 -1.12 0.79 20.28
N SER A 82 -2.36 1.28 20.18
CA SER A 82 -2.84 2.44 20.95
C SER A 82 -4.09 2.06 21.73
N LYS A 83 -4.14 2.45 23.00
CA LYS A 83 -5.29 2.23 23.91
C LYS A 83 -6.03 3.53 24.26
N ASN A 84 -5.79 4.58 23.52
CA ASN A 84 -6.33 5.91 23.83
C ASN A 84 -6.71 6.71 22.55
N GLY A 85 -7.27 6.01 21.57
CA GLY A 85 -7.78 6.63 20.34
C GLY A 85 -6.68 7.19 19.43
N GLY A 86 -5.47 6.61 19.45
CA GLY A 86 -4.37 7.03 18.59
C GLY A 86 -3.53 8.20 19.14
N LYS A 87 -3.76 8.63 20.39
CA LYS A 87 -2.98 9.72 21.01
C LYS A 87 -1.56 9.31 21.36
N THR A 88 -1.38 8.07 21.79
CA THR A 88 -0.06 7.49 22.03
C THR A 88 0.00 6.06 21.53
N TRP A 89 1.18 5.62 21.12
CA TRP A 89 1.40 4.33 20.51
C TRP A 89 2.54 3.58 21.18
N SER A 90 2.47 2.25 21.13
CA SER A 90 3.56 1.38 21.57
C SER A 90 4.82 1.58 20.72
N PRO A 91 5.99 1.17 21.21
CA PRO A 91 7.12 0.93 20.32
C PRO A 91 6.78 -0.08 19.21
N PRO A 92 7.52 -0.11 18.10
CA PRO A 92 7.30 -1.06 17.02
C PRO A 92 7.48 -2.50 17.50
N ILE A 93 6.49 -3.34 17.19
CA ILE A 93 6.50 -4.79 17.40
C ILE A 93 6.72 -5.43 16.04
N VAL A 94 7.85 -6.08 15.82
CA VAL A 94 8.13 -6.77 14.55
C VAL A 94 7.24 -8.01 14.45
N VAL A 95 6.33 -8.04 13.50
CA VAL A 95 5.39 -9.16 13.27
C VAL A 95 5.83 -10.04 12.10
N GLN A 96 6.62 -9.48 11.17
CA GLN A 96 7.20 -10.21 10.05
C GLN A 96 8.56 -9.59 9.67
N ASP A 97 9.56 -10.46 9.45
CA ASP A 97 10.90 -10.08 8.99
C ASP A 97 11.47 -11.28 8.21
N SER A 98 11.42 -11.23 6.89
CA SER A 98 11.93 -12.29 6.02
C SER A 98 13.28 -11.89 5.40
N TYR A 99 13.80 -12.71 4.53
CA TYR A 99 15.04 -12.41 3.79
C TYR A 99 14.86 -11.38 2.68
N ILE A 100 13.63 -11.11 2.28
CA ILE A 100 13.25 -10.14 1.27
C ILE A 100 12.19 -9.22 1.85
N GLY A 101 12.09 -7.99 1.34
CA GLY A 101 11.31 -6.94 1.99
C GLY A 101 9.86 -7.30 2.22
N ASP A 102 9.40 -7.14 3.45
CA ASP A 102 8.02 -7.35 3.87
C ASP A 102 7.27 -6.02 3.92
N GLY A 103 6.11 -5.92 3.28
CA GLY A 103 5.32 -4.69 3.27
C GLY A 103 4.09 -4.76 2.38
N HIS A 104 3.47 -3.60 2.15
CA HIS A 104 2.30 -3.45 1.27
C HIS A 104 1.14 -4.36 1.66
N GLY A 105 0.69 -4.28 2.89
CA GLY A 105 -0.41 -5.07 3.38
C GLY A 105 -1.27 -4.30 4.37
N GLY A 106 -2.21 -4.99 4.98
CA GLY A 106 -3.14 -4.40 5.92
C GLY A 106 -3.41 -5.29 7.12
N ILE A 107 -4.26 -4.81 8.00
CA ILE A 107 -4.70 -5.52 9.20
C ILE A 107 -6.22 -5.40 9.33
N ALA A 108 -6.88 -6.50 9.65
CA ALA A 108 -8.31 -6.54 9.94
C ALA A 108 -8.56 -7.21 11.30
N TYR A 109 -9.49 -6.65 12.08
CA TYR A 109 -9.99 -7.25 13.32
C TYR A 109 -11.30 -7.99 13.03
N LEU A 110 -11.39 -9.25 13.47
CA LEU A 110 -12.52 -10.13 13.18
C LEU A 110 -13.38 -10.43 14.42
N GLY A 111 -13.10 -9.76 15.53
CA GLY A 111 -13.76 -10.03 16.81
C GLY A 111 -13.06 -11.08 17.67
N ASN A 112 -13.34 -11.06 18.98
CA ASN A 112 -12.83 -12.02 19.95
C ASN A 112 -11.30 -12.18 19.95
N GLY A 113 -10.55 -11.11 19.70
CA GLY A 113 -9.08 -11.11 19.69
C GLY A 113 -8.45 -11.59 18.39
N ARG A 114 -9.27 -11.95 17.39
CA ARG A 114 -8.73 -12.39 16.10
C ARG A 114 -8.34 -11.23 15.21
N LEU A 115 -7.07 -11.23 14.79
CA LEU A 115 -6.50 -10.31 13.81
C LEU A 115 -6.02 -11.10 12.59
N VAL A 116 -6.25 -10.53 11.40
CA VAL A 116 -5.68 -11.00 10.14
C VAL A 116 -4.74 -9.94 9.61
N LEU A 117 -3.46 -10.29 9.52
CA LEU A 117 -2.41 -9.47 8.94
C LEU A 117 -2.16 -9.94 7.51
N THR A 118 -2.18 -9.03 6.54
CA THR A 118 -1.81 -9.33 5.15
C THR A 118 -0.55 -8.58 4.77
N TRP A 119 0.26 -9.16 3.89
CA TRP A 119 1.38 -8.46 3.25
C TRP A 119 1.79 -9.15 1.95
N ALA A 120 2.58 -8.45 1.17
CA ALA A 120 3.18 -8.98 -0.05
C ALA A 120 4.64 -8.57 -0.16
N TYR A 121 5.39 -9.32 -0.93
CA TYR A 121 6.73 -8.94 -1.36
C TYR A 121 7.04 -9.48 -2.76
N HIS A 122 7.83 -8.73 -3.49
CA HIS A 122 8.30 -9.14 -4.80
C HIS A 122 9.31 -10.28 -4.69
N PRO A 123 9.43 -11.15 -5.72
CA PRO A 123 10.52 -12.12 -5.78
C PRO A 123 11.89 -11.45 -5.62
N GLY A 124 12.84 -12.18 -5.04
CA GLY A 124 14.15 -11.62 -4.72
C GLY A 124 14.92 -11.08 -5.92
N ASP A 125 14.77 -11.69 -7.09
CA ASP A 125 15.35 -11.21 -8.35
C ASP A 125 14.74 -9.87 -8.80
N VAL A 126 13.43 -9.70 -8.67
CA VAL A 126 12.73 -8.45 -8.98
C VAL A 126 13.17 -7.35 -8.02
N LEU A 127 13.18 -7.62 -6.72
CA LEU A 127 13.64 -6.68 -5.70
C LEU A 127 15.09 -6.25 -5.92
N TYR A 128 15.95 -7.21 -6.28
CA TYR A 128 17.34 -6.93 -6.56
C TYR A 128 17.48 -5.98 -7.75
N TYR A 129 16.73 -6.20 -8.82
CA TYR A 129 16.72 -5.35 -10.01
C TYR A 129 16.12 -3.98 -9.74
N ASP A 130 14.96 -3.90 -9.09
CA ASP A 130 14.29 -2.65 -8.77
C ASP A 130 15.14 -1.81 -7.84
N TYR A 131 15.71 -2.43 -6.82
CA TYR A 131 16.58 -1.74 -5.87
C TYR A 131 17.86 -1.25 -6.53
N PHE A 132 18.40 -2.02 -7.45
CA PHE A 132 19.55 -1.62 -8.24
C PHE A 132 19.26 -0.38 -9.10
N ASN A 133 18.11 -0.35 -9.77
CA ASN A 133 17.69 0.82 -10.55
C ASN A 133 17.42 2.03 -9.66
N TRP A 134 16.83 1.81 -8.50
CA TRP A 134 16.58 2.83 -7.50
C TRP A 134 17.88 3.51 -7.03
N ILE A 135 18.88 2.73 -6.65
CA ILE A 135 20.18 3.25 -6.20
C ILE A 135 20.86 4.08 -7.30
N ASN A 136 20.69 3.71 -8.55
CA ASN A 136 21.26 4.45 -9.68
C ASN A 136 20.47 5.71 -10.08
N GLY A 137 19.46 6.09 -9.30
CA GLY A 137 18.73 7.34 -9.47
C GLY A 137 17.71 7.32 -10.60
N ALA A 138 17.23 6.14 -10.98
CA ALA A 138 16.28 6.02 -12.08
C ALA A 138 14.85 6.40 -11.69
N ILE A 139 14.46 6.33 -10.41
CA ILE A 139 13.05 6.44 -10.03
C ILE A 139 12.75 7.55 -8.99
N TRP A 140 13.38 7.62 -7.80
CA TRP A 140 12.87 8.50 -6.72
C TRP A 140 13.93 9.13 -5.80
N GLY A 141 14.87 9.82 -6.30
CA GLY A 141 15.80 10.59 -5.45
C GLY A 141 17.03 9.79 -4.97
N ARG A 142 18.05 10.51 -4.55
CA ARG A 142 19.35 9.94 -4.24
C ARG A 142 19.56 9.78 -2.73
N SER A 143 19.88 8.56 -2.32
CA SER A 143 20.47 8.35 -1.00
C SER A 143 21.96 8.77 -0.98
N PRO A 144 22.50 9.14 0.18
CA PRO A 144 23.94 9.40 0.32
C PRO A 144 24.79 8.22 -0.16
N ASP A 145 25.86 8.48 -0.90
CA ASP A 145 26.71 7.44 -1.53
C ASP A 145 27.20 6.34 -0.58
N GLY A 146 27.52 6.70 0.66
CA GLY A 146 27.99 5.71 1.65
C GLY A 146 26.92 4.71 2.07
N LEU A 147 25.67 5.15 2.15
CA LEU A 147 24.54 4.31 2.50
C LEU A 147 24.18 3.36 1.35
N ASN A 148 24.28 3.83 0.11
CA ASN A 148 24.08 2.98 -1.06
C ASN A 148 25.09 1.84 -1.16
N LYS A 149 26.36 2.08 -0.81
CA LYS A 149 27.38 1.03 -0.77
C LYS A 149 27.05 -0.05 0.27
N LEU A 150 26.56 0.35 1.44
CA LEU A 150 26.13 -0.59 2.47
C LEU A 150 24.94 -1.43 1.99
N ARG A 151 23.93 -0.81 1.40
CA ARG A 151 22.74 -1.49 0.88
C ARG A 151 23.08 -2.48 -0.23
N LEU A 152 24.00 -2.11 -1.14
CA LEU A 152 24.50 -3.02 -2.18
C LEU A 152 25.22 -4.22 -1.58
N ALA A 153 26.06 -3.99 -0.54
CA ALA A 153 26.72 -5.09 0.13
C ALA A 153 25.74 -6.04 0.83
N MET A 154 24.63 -5.52 1.37
CA MET A 154 23.57 -6.35 1.95
C MET A 154 22.84 -7.17 0.87
N LEU A 155 22.61 -6.63 -0.32
CA LEU A 155 21.99 -7.35 -1.45
C LEU A 155 22.89 -8.46 -1.99
N ASP A 156 24.18 -8.37 -1.79
CA ASP A 156 25.17 -9.31 -2.32
C ASP A 156 25.01 -10.74 -1.80
N ILE A 157 24.26 -10.92 -0.70
CA ILE A 157 23.89 -12.23 -0.17
C ILE A 157 22.74 -12.92 -0.92
N TYR A 158 21.93 -12.17 -1.68
CA TYR A 158 20.72 -12.70 -2.29
C TYR A 158 20.95 -13.91 -3.21
N PRO A 159 21.97 -13.88 -4.08
CA PRO A 159 22.29 -15.05 -4.91
C PRO A 159 22.64 -16.31 -4.12
N ASP A 160 23.08 -16.16 -2.88
CA ASP A 160 23.48 -17.27 -1.99
C ASP A 160 22.33 -17.78 -1.12
N LEU A 161 21.19 -17.10 -1.09
CA LEU A 161 20.02 -17.53 -0.33
C LEU A 161 19.34 -18.74 -1.00
N PRO A 162 18.76 -19.65 -0.21
CA PRO A 162 17.97 -20.73 -0.75
C PRO A 162 16.83 -20.19 -1.64
N PRO A 163 16.59 -20.77 -2.83
CA PRO A 163 15.59 -20.27 -3.78
C PRO A 163 14.20 -20.09 -3.16
N GLU A 164 13.80 -21.00 -2.26
CA GLU A 164 12.50 -20.93 -1.57
C GLU A 164 12.35 -19.70 -0.65
N LYS A 165 13.46 -19.05 -0.27
CA LYS A 165 13.44 -17.81 0.51
C LYS A 165 13.31 -16.56 -0.36
N LEU A 166 13.48 -16.71 -1.67
CA LEU A 166 13.45 -15.62 -2.65
C LEU A 166 12.16 -15.61 -3.47
N VAL A 167 11.28 -16.58 -3.25
CA VAL A 167 9.98 -16.67 -3.92
C VAL A 167 9.04 -15.63 -3.32
N GLY A 168 8.74 -14.58 -4.07
CA GLY A 168 7.77 -13.55 -3.69
C GLY A 168 6.35 -14.08 -3.55
N GLY A 169 5.42 -13.22 -3.26
CA GLY A 169 4.00 -13.54 -3.18
C GLY A 169 3.26 -12.74 -2.14
N SER A 170 2.01 -13.12 -1.93
CA SER A 170 1.13 -12.56 -0.92
C SER A 170 0.91 -13.55 0.20
N PHE A 171 0.78 -13.05 1.41
CA PHE A 171 0.70 -13.86 2.62
C PHE A 171 -0.27 -13.26 3.61
N VAL A 172 -0.76 -14.12 4.50
CA VAL A 172 -1.46 -13.72 5.73
C VAL A 172 -0.84 -14.38 6.94
N LYS A 173 -0.95 -13.74 8.09
CA LYS A 173 -0.80 -14.31 9.42
C LYS A 173 -2.07 -14.07 10.22
N ILE A 174 -2.38 -15.00 11.10
CA ILE A 174 -3.55 -14.94 11.96
C ILE A 174 -3.07 -14.92 13.42
N SER A 175 -3.66 -14.05 14.20
CA SER A 175 -3.55 -14.02 15.65
C SER A 175 -4.94 -14.26 16.24
N ASP A 176 -5.03 -15.03 17.32
CA ASP A 176 -6.27 -15.26 18.09
C ASP A 176 -6.18 -14.68 19.50
N ASP A 177 -5.17 -13.84 19.77
CA ASP A 177 -4.85 -13.31 21.08
C ASP A 177 -4.43 -11.82 21.03
N TYR A 178 -5.15 -11.03 20.22
CA TYR A 178 -4.92 -9.59 20.09
C TYR A 178 -3.50 -9.21 19.60
N GLY A 179 -2.89 -10.07 18.79
CA GLY A 179 -1.57 -9.83 18.21
C GLY A 179 -0.40 -10.19 19.11
N LEU A 180 -0.62 -10.90 20.21
CA LEU A 180 0.45 -11.38 21.09
C LEU A 180 1.25 -12.51 20.44
N THR A 181 0.55 -13.42 19.77
CA THR A 181 1.16 -14.47 18.97
C THR A 181 0.57 -14.55 17.58
N TRP A 182 1.32 -15.06 16.62
CA TRP A 182 0.93 -15.12 15.21
C TRP A 182 1.20 -16.51 14.64
N SER A 183 0.33 -16.97 13.75
CA SER A 183 0.56 -18.17 12.95
C SER A 183 1.81 -18.06 12.08
N ASP A 184 2.26 -19.18 11.54
CA ASP A 184 3.17 -19.18 10.39
C ASP A 184 2.53 -18.46 9.20
N PRO A 185 3.34 -17.90 8.27
CA PRO A 185 2.84 -17.29 7.05
C PRO A 185 2.04 -18.28 6.20
N ILE A 186 0.82 -17.91 5.83
CA ILE A 186 -0.04 -18.65 4.91
C ILE A 186 -0.02 -17.92 3.57
N ARG A 187 0.32 -18.62 2.49
CA ARG A 187 0.32 -18.03 1.15
C ARG A 187 -1.12 -17.82 0.66
N VAL A 188 -1.39 -16.63 0.13
CA VAL A 188 -2.69 -16.26 -0.43
C VAL A 188 -2.54 -15.76 -1.87
N PRO A 189 -3.62 -15.78 -2.69
CA PRO A 189 -3.50 -15.50 -4.11
C PRO A 189 -3.31 -14.04 -4.46
N ILE A 190 -3.74 -13.10 -3.60
CA ILE A 190 -3.76 -11.66 -3.93
C ILE A 190 -3.19 -10.80 -2.83
N ALA A 191 -2.82 -9.57 -3.21
CA ALA A 191 -2.41 -8.52 -2.29
C ALA A 191 -3.05 -7.17 -2.64
N SER A 192 -3.28 -6.37 -1.60
CA SER A 192 -3.61 -4.96 -1.66
C SER A 192 -3.21 -4.29 -0.33
N PRO A 193 -2.95 -2.97 -0.31
CA PRO A 193 -2.38 -2.31 0.85
C PRO A 193 -3.24 -2.30 2.11
N HIS A 194 -4.57 -2.24 2.00
CA HIS A 194 -5.43 -2.01 3.17
C HIS A 194 -5.97 -3.29 3.82
N GLY A 195 -5.71 -4.46 3.21
CA GLY A 195 -6.20 -5.73 3.72
C GLY A 195 -7.64 -6.04 3.30
N PRO A 196 -8.21 -7.14 3.81
CA PRO A 196 -9.56 -7.53 3.49
C PRO A 196 -10.60 -6.79 4.33
N ALA A 197 -11.79 -6.58 3.76
CA ALA A 197 -12.96 -6.14 4.50
C ALA A 197 -13.67 -7.32 5.18
N LEU A 198 -14.06 -7.13 6.43
CA LEU A 198 -14.93 -8.06 7.15
C LEU A 198 -16.40 -7.73 6.82
N CYS A 199 -17.12 -8.70 6.27
CA CYS A 199 -18.56 -8.60 6.01
C CYS A 199 -19.40 -8.98 7.23
N GLN A 200 -20.67 -8.57 7.22
CA GLN A 200 -21.63 -8.81 8.32
C GLN A 200 -21.85 -10.29 8.61
N ASP A 201 -21.68 -11.16 7.63
CA ASP A 201 -21.81 -12.63 7.76
C ASP A 201 -20.50 -13.31 8.20
N GLY A 202 -19.45 -12.55 8.47
CA GLY A 202 -18.14 -13.06 8.85
C GLY A 202 -17.24 -13.40 7.66
N THR A 203 -17.71 -13.26 6.43
CA THR A 203 -16.89 -13.43 5.22
C THR A 203 -15.88 -12.29 5.10
N LEU A 204 -14.64 -12.62 4.79
CA LEU A 204 -13.66 -11.63 4.37
C LEU A 204 -13.70 -11.49 2.85
N ILE A 205 -13.79 -10.25 2.37
CA ILE A 205 -13.67 -9.93 0.94
C ILE A 205 -12.38 -9.14 0.72
N TYR A 206 -11.59 -9.55 -0.25
CA TYR A 206 -10.33 -8.92 -0.58
C TYR A 206 -10.28 -8.60 -2.07
N LEU A 207 -10.13 -7.33 -2.40
CA LEU A 207 -9.82 -6.90 -3.77
C LEU A 207 -8.31 -6.76 -3.91
N GLY A 208 -7.76 -7.25 -5.02
CA GLY A 208 -6.34 -7.14 -5.25
C GLY A 208 -5.91 -7.68 -6.60
N LYS A 209 -4.62 -7.57 -6.87
CA LYS A 209 -3.97 -8.24 -7.99
C LYS A 209 -3.43 -9.58 -7.55
N GLU A 210 -3.53 -10.57 -8.43
CA GLU A 210 -2.85 -11.85 -8.20
C GLU A 210 -1.35 -11.64 -8.25
N PHE A 211 -0.70 -12.02 -7.17
CA PHE A 211 0.72 -11.94 -7.00
C PHE A 211 1.30 -13.33 -7.25
N TYR A 212 1.74 -13.58 -8.46
CA TYR A 212 2.32 -14.87 -8.80
C TYR A 212 3.73 -14.99 -8.22
N PRO A 213 3.98 -16.03 -7.42
CA PRO A 213 5.35 -16.34 -7.06
C PRO A 213 6.10 -16.62 -8.35
N SER A 214 7.19 -15.90 -8.56
CA SER A 214 8.09 -16.24 -9.65
C SER A 214 8.72 -17.61 -9.35
N THR A 215 8.23 -18.64 -10.00
CA THR A 215 8.88 -19.95 -9.98
C THR A 215 10.14 -19.98 -10.83
N GLN A 216 10.37 -18.95 -11.64
CA GLN A 216 11.50 -18.82 -12.58
C GLN A 216 12.40 -17.61 -12.28
N GLY A 217 12.03 -16.76 -11.32
CA GLY A 217 12.75 -15.55 -10.99
C GLY A 217 13.83 -15.73 -9.94
N THR A 218 14.25 -16.94 -9.71
CA THR A 218 15.45 -17.19 -8.93
C THR A 218 16.67 -16.91 -9.83
N PHE A 219 17.74 -16.49 -9.22
CA PHE A 219 19.03 -16.23 -9.87
C PHE A 219 19.54 -17.36 -10.77
N GLU A 220 18.82 -18.47 -10.90
CA GLU A 220 19.04 -19.52 -11.90
C GLU A 220 18.99 -18.99 -13.34
N ALA A 221 18.19 -17.95 -13.59
CA ALA A 221 18.14 -17.27 -14.89
C ALA A 221 19.45 -16.58 -15.25
N PHE A 222 20.35 -16.36 -14.31
CA PHE A 222 21.63 -15.68 -14.52
C PHE A 222 22.78 -16.61 -14.91
N GLY A 223 22.53 -17.92 -15.10
CA GLY A 223 23.50 -18.88 -15.59
C GLY A 223 24.62 -19.24 -14.60
N GLU A 224 25.53 -20.09 -15.03
CA GLU A 224 26.73 -20.42 -14.27
C GLU A 224 27.66 -19.21 -14.18
N GLY A 225 28.02 -18.82 -12.95
CA GLY A 225 28.75 -17.58 -12.66
C GLY A 225 27.91 -16.59 -11.86
N LYS A 226 26.96 -17.07 -11.14
CA LYS A 226 25.79 -16.51 -10.48
C LYS A 226 26.06 -15.38 -9.47
N HIS A 227 27.25 -15.23 -8.97
CA HIS A 227 27.57 -14.30 -7.88
C HIS A 227 28.29 -13.07 -8.43
N GLN A 228 27.67 -12.40 -9.41
CA GLN A 228 28.18 -11.13 -9.87
C GLN A 228 27.79 -10.06 -8.88
N ARG A 229 28.74 -9.68 -8.05
CA ARG A 229 28.55 -8.58 -7.11
C ARG A 229 28.23 -7.31 -7.86
N VAL A 230 27.16 -6.63 -7.44
CA VAL A 230 26.66 -5.43 -8.10
C VAL A 230 27.70 -4.32 -8.18
N TYR A 231 28.65 -4.31 -7.26
CA TYR A 231 29.72 -3.30 -7.21
C TYR A 231 31.02 -3.68 -7.95
N ASP A 232 31.09 -4.83 -8.60
CA ASP A 232 32.31 -5.28 -9.34
C ASP A 232 32.33 -4.86 -10.81
N GLY A 233 31.40 -4.01 -11.23
CA GLY A 233 31.36 -3.41 -12.55
C GLY A 233 30.63 -4.20 -13.64
N ARG A 234 30.04 -5.37 -13.32
CA ARG A 234 29.29 -6.21 -14.29
C ARG A 234 27.79 -5.89 -14.37
N VAL A 235 27.43 -4.73 -13.89
CA VAL A 235 26.09 -4.18 -13.85
C VAL A 235 25.38 -4.17 -15.21
N SER A 236 26.12 -3.92 -16.29
CA SER A 236 25.51 -3.79 -17.62
C SER A 236 25.00 -5.13 -18.17
N GLU A 237 25.63 -6.22 -17.79
CA GLU A 237 25.27 -7.57 -18.24
C GLU A 237 24.07 -8.10 -17.45
N PHE A 238 24.06 -7.88 -16.15
CA PHE A 238 22.93 -8.12 -15.28
C PHE A 238 21.66 -7.37 -15.74
N ARG A 239 21.80 -6.06 -15.99
CA ARG A 239 20.72 -5.20 -16.50
C ARG A 239 20.12 -5.71 -17.81
N LYS A 240 20.98 -6.16 -18.73
CA LYS A 240 20.54 -6.70 -20.01
C LYS A 240 19.79 -8.03 -19.87
N GLN A 241 20.15 -8.86 -18.93
CA GLN A 241 19.45 -10.11 -18.63
C GLN A 241 18.09 -9.86 -17.96
N MET A 242 18.01 -8.90 -17.06
CA MET A 242 16.74 -8.53 -16.40
C MET A 242 15.77 -7.81 -17.33
N GLU A 243 16.25 -7.04 -18.30
CA GLU A 243 15.41 -6.43 -19.35
C GLU A 243 14.67 -7.48 -20.21
N THR A 244 15.22 -8.70 -20.28
CA THR A 244 14.60 -9.84 -20.96
C THR A 244 13.73 -10.68 -20.03
N SER A 245 13.83 -10.49 -18.73
CA SER A 245 12.98 -11.17 -17.74
C SER A 245 11.56 -10.58 -17.77
N ARG A 246 10.57 -11.44 -17.97
CA ARG A 246 9.16 -11.05 -18.09
C ARG A 246 8.52 -10.65 -16.75
N CYS A 247 9.14 -10.99 -15.63
CA CYS A 247 8.50 -10.99 -14.33
C CYS A 247 8.01 -9.60 -13.87
N GLY A 248 8.80 -8.55 -14.04
CA GLY A 248 8.45 -7.22 -13.52
C GLY A 248 7.30 -6.52 -14.25
N ARG A 249 7.07 -6.81 -15.53
CA ARG A 249 6.05 -6.15 -16.35
C ARG A 249 4.71 -6.89 -16.42
N GLU A 250 4.73 -8.21 -16.31
CA GLU A 250 3.50 -9.02 -16.40
C GLU A 250 2.72 -9.01 -15.08
N CYS A 251 3.38 -8.84 -13.93
CA CYS A 251 2.72 -8.75 -12.63
C CYS A 251 1.81 -7.54 -12.49
N THR A 252 2.10 -6.42 -13.18
CA THR A 252 1.29 -5.20 -13.11
C THR A 252 0.09 -5.22 -14.06
N ALA A 253 0.13 -6.03 -15.12
CA ALA A 253 -0.92 -6.11 -16.13
C ALA A 253 -2.08 -7.04 -15.74
N THR A 254 -2.05 -7.64 -14.54
CA THR A 254 -3.11 -8.55 -14.08
C THR A 254 -4.38 -7.77 -13.72
N PRO A 255 -5.57 -8.38 -13.93
CA PRO A 255 -6.83 -7.81 -13.49
C PRO A 255 -6.90 -7.63 -11.97
N ILE A 256 -7.82 -6.78 -11.53
CA ILE A 256 -8.23 -6.72 -10.14
C ILE A 256 -9.30 -7.79 -9.92
N TYR A 257 -9.00 -8.72 -9.01
CA TYR A 257 -9.87 -9.81 -8.63
C TYR A 257 -10.49 -9.56 -7.26
N ALA A 258 -11.67 -10.15 -7.07
CA ALA A 258 -12.29 -10.32 -5.78
C ALA A 258 -12.05 -11.75 -5.30
N TYR A 259 -11.57 -11.90 -4.08
CA TYR A 259 -11.46 -13.17 -3.36
C TYR A 259 -12.23 -13.10 -2.07
N ALA A 260 -12.72 -14.25 -1.61
CA ALA A 260 -13.41 -14.38 -0.33
C ALA A 260 -12.78 -15.47 0.52
N SER A 261 -12.82 -15.25 1.83
CA SER A 261 -12.49 -16.26 2.85
C SER A 261 -13.65 -16.36 3.83
N THR A 262 -14.08 -17.60 4.11
CA THR A 262 -15.14 -17.92 5.09
C THR A 262 -14.60 -18.62 6.33
N ASP A 263 -13.30 -18.76 6.44
CA ASP A 263 -12.61 -19.45 7.54
C ASP A 263 -11.63 -18.51 8.30
N GLY A 264 -11.87 -17.22 8.22
CA GLY A 264 -11.09 -16.21 8.94
C GLY A 264 -9.70 -15.97 8.35
N GLY A 265 -9.56 -16.07 7.02
CA GLY A 265 -8.34 -15.71 6.30
C GLY A 265 -7.41 -16.88 5.98
N VAL A 266 -7.77 -18.13 6.33
CA VAL A 266 -6.92 -19.30 6.11
C VAL A 266 -6.95 -19.73 4.64
N THR A 267 -8.15 -19.83 4.05
CA THR A 267 -8.30 -20.17 2.63
C THR A 267 -9.08 -19.10 1.88
N TRP A 268 -8.79 -18.96 0.59
CA TRP A 268 -9.34 -17.91 -0.25
C TRP A 268 -9.85 -18.46 -1.58
N GLU A 269 -11.09 -18.14 -1.90
CA GLU A 269 -11.76 -18.52 -3.13
C GLU A 269 -11.96 -17.32 -4.04
N LYS A 270 -11.61 -17.46 -5.31
CA LYS A 270 -11.87 -16.43 -6.32
C LYS A 270 -13.36 -16.27 -6.54
N ARG A 271 -13.87 -15.03 -6.43
CA ARG A 271 -15.26 -14.68 -6.68
C ARG A 271 -15.47 -14.12 -8.08
N GLY A 272 -14.71 -13.09 -8.45
CA GLY A 272 -14.92 -12.42 -9.72
C GLY A 272 -13.80 -11.47 -10.11
N ILE A 273 -14.03 -10.77 -11.22
CA ILE A 273 -13.14 -9.72 -11.74
C ILE A 273 -13.88 -8.39 -11.67
N CYS A 274 -13.20 -7.36 -11.17
CA CYS A 274 -13.69 -5.99 -11.28
C CYS A 274 -13.34 -5.44 -12.68
N GLU A 275 -14.20 -5.69 -13.67
CA GLU A 275 -13.95 -5.33 -15.07
C GLU A 275 -13.74 -3.83 -15.25
N LYS A 276 -12.59 -3.45 -15.76
CA LYS A 276 -12.21 -2.07 -16.01
C LYS A 276 -12.87 -1.47 -17.27
N PRO A 277 -12.97 -0.15 -17.39
CA PRO A 277 -13.30 0.51 -18.67
C PRO A 277 -12.33 0.10 -19.78
N ALA A 278 -12.85 0.01 -21.01
CA ALA A 278 -12.08 -0.47 -22.15
C ALA A 278 -10.88 0.44 -22.52
N ASP A 279 -10.97 1.71 -22.19
CA ASP A 279 -9.95 2.74 -22.45
C ASP A 279 -8.86 2.83 -21.37
N ILE A 280 -8.93 2.02 -20.31
CA ILE A 280 -7.94 1.96 -19.25
C ILE A 280 -7.14 0.67 -19.40
N SER A 281 -5.82 0.72 -19.26
CA SER A 281 -4.98 -0.47 -19.19
C SER A 281 -4.88 -1.00 -17.76
N TRP A 282 -4.81 -2.32 -17.60
CA TRP A 282 -4.56 -2.95 -16.30
C TRP A 282 -3.24 -2.52 -15.65
N ASN A 283 -2.26 -2.09 -16.45
CA ASN A 283 -0.99 -1.59 -15.93
C ASN A 283 -1.15 -0.36 -15.02
N TYR A 284 -2.22 0.42 -15.23
CA TYR A 284 -2.48 1.65 -14.49
C TYR A 284 -3.49 1.47 -13.36
N CYS A 285 -4.08 0.28 -13.22
CA CYS A 285 -5.01 -0.04 -12.16
C CYS A 285 -4.23 -0.62 -10.97
N GLN A 286 -4.20 0.06 -9.83
CA GLN A 286 -3.41 -0.32 -8.69
C GLN A 286 -4.24 -0.29 -7.40
N GLU A 287 -3.80 -1.02 -6.41
CA GLU A 287 -4.09 -0.84 -4.99
C GLU A 287 -5.58 -0.60 -4.69
N PRO A 288 -6.46 -1.54 -5.06
CA PRO A 288 -7.87 -1.42 -4.75
C PRO A 288 -8.14 -1.62 -3.27
N ASP A 289 -9.24 -1.05 -2.82
CA ASP A 289 -9.84 -1.32 -1.52
C ASP A 289 -11.32 -1.66 -1.65
N VAL A 290 -11.91 -2.25 -0.61
CA VAL A 290 -13.32 -2.65 -0.59
C VAL A 290 -13.90 -2.53 0.82
N THR A 291 -15.16 -2.11 0.89
CA THR A 291 -15.95 -2.16 2.12
C THR A 291 -17.34 -2.72 1.84
N GLN A 292 -17.94 -3.40 2.82
CA GLN A 292 -19.36 -3.76 2.75
C GLN A 292 -20.19 -2.62 3.30
N LEU A 293 -21.27 -2.28 2.59
CA LEU A 293 -22.25 -1.29 3.04
C LEU A 293 -23.37 -1.94 3.85
N SER A 294 -24.10 -1.12 4.60
CA SER A 294 -25.21 -1.57 5.46
C SER A 294 -26.33 -2.28 4.70
N ASP A 295 -26.47 -2.03 3.39
CA ASP A 295 -27.42 -2.73 2.52
C ASP A 295 -26.91 -4.12 2.05
N GLY A 296 -25.72 -4.54 2.51
CA GLY A 296 -25.07 -5.79 2.15
C GLY A 296 -24.26 -5.75 0.87
N SER A 297 -24.36 -4.67 0.08
CA SER A 297 -23.55 -4.50 -1.13
C SER A 297 -22.10 -4.22 -0.81
N LEU A 298 -21.19 -4.53 -1.75
CA LEU A 298 -19.77 -4.20 -1.66
C LEU A 298 -19.49 -2.95 -2.50
N LEU A 299 -18.79 -1.99 -1.94
CA LEU A 299 -18.24 -0.85 -2.65
C LEU A 299 -16.73 -1.04 -2.78
N GLY A 300 -16.23 -1.09 -4.02
CA GLY A 300 -14.81 -1.12 -4.32
C GLY A 300 -14.30 0.24 -4.79
N ALA A 301 -13.08 0.60 -4.42
CA ALA A 301 -12.36 1.76 -4.92
C ALA A 301 -11.03 1.34 -5.52
N ILE A 302 -10.65 1.94 -6.62
CA ILE A 302 -9.45 1.57 -7.38
C ILE A 302 -8.64 2.83 -7.68
N ARG A 303 -7.35 2.81 -7.38
CA ARG A 303 -6.39 3.80 -7.84
C ARG A 303 -6.10 3.53 -9.32
N VAL A 304 -6.28 4.54 -10.16
CA VAL A 304 -5.91 4.50 -11.57
C VAL A 304 -4.92 5.61 -11.83
N GLU A 305 -3.77 5.25 -12.36
CA GLU A 305 -2.66 6.16 -12.68
C GLU A 305 -2.63 6.49 -14.16
N ASP A 306 -1.92 7.55 -14.52
CA ASP A 306 -1.50 7.77 -15.90
C ASP A 306 -0.10 7.19 -16.17
N GLU A 307 0.30 7.17 -17.44
CA GLU A 307 1.60 6.63 -17.86
C GLU A 307 2.81 7.35 -17.26
N LEU A 308 2.61 8.52 -16.66
CA LEU A 308 3.65 9.38 -16.13
C LEU A 308 3.72 9.40 -14.61
N ASP A 309 2.83 8.66 -13.94
CA ASP A 309 2.67 8.74 -12.48
C ASP A 309 2.36 10.18 -11.98
N VAL A 310 1.86 11.03 -12.88
CA VAL A 310 1.62 12.45 -12.62
C VAL A 310 0.21 12.68 -12.10
N ASP A 311 -0.74 11.86 -12.57
CA ASP A 311 -2.15 11.95 -12.18
C ASP A 311 -2.66 10.62 -11.66
N MET A 312 -3.34 10.68 -10.53
CA MET A 312 -4.01 9.54 -9.90
C MET A 312 -5.46 9.88 -9.68
N VAL A 313 -6.35 8.99 -10.11
CA VAL A 313 -7.79 9.17 -9.95
C VAL A 313 -8.40 7.93 -9.33
N VAL A 314 -9.34 8.14 -8.41
CA VAL A 314 -10.11 7.05 -7.82
C VAL A 314 -11.31 6.73 -8.70
N TYR A 315 -11.48 5.45 -9.01
CA TYR A 315 -12.69 4.88 -9.58
C TYR A 315 -13.38 4.02 -8.54
N THR A 316 -14.72 3.99 -8.57
CA THR A 316 -15.52 3.12 -7.73
C THR A 316 -16.29 2.11 -8.56
N THR A 317 -16.58 0.95 -7.97
CA THR A 317 -17.41 -0.10 -8.54
C THR A 317 -18.22 -0.77 -7.44
N ARG A 318 -19.31 -1.44 -7.77
CA ARG A 318 -20.22 -2.04 -6.80
C ARG A 318 -20.55 -3.49 -7.13
N SER A 319 -20.65 -4.33 -6.12
CA SER A 319 -21.15 -5.69 -6.24
C SER A 319 -22.34 -5.89 -5.30
N PHE A 320 -23.38 -6.59 -5.81
CA PHE A 320 -24.59 -6.95 -5.06
C PHE A 320 -24.71 -8.47 -4.80
N ASP A 321 -23.70 -9.24 -5.16
CA ASP A 321 -23.68 -10.69 -5.13
C ASP A 321 -22.42 -11.25 -4.45
N GLY A 322 -21.88 -10.52 -3.48
CA GLY A 322 -20.71 -10.95 -2.70
C GLY A 322 -19.40 -10.98 -3.49
N GLY A 323 -19.25 -10.13 -4.48
CA GLY A 323 -18.01 -9.98 -5.26
C GLY A 323 -17.93 -10.85 -6.51
N VAL A 324 -19.03 -11.52 -6.91
CA VAL A 324 -19.06 -12.36 -8.11
C VAL A 324 -19.14 -11.49 -9.37
N THR A 325 -20.03 -10.50 -9.38
CA THR A 325 -20.14 -9.53 -10.46
C THR A 325 -19.99 -8.10 -9.94
N TRP A 326 -19.44 -7.22 -10.78
CA TRP A 326 -19.15 -5.84 -10.44
C TRP A 326 -19.74 -4.89 -11.50
N SER A 327 -20.27 -3.76 -11.04
CA SER A 327 -20.77 -2.72 -11.93
C SER A 327 -19.66 -2.12 -12.78
N GLN A 328 -20.02 -1.41 -13.84
CA GLN A 328 -19.07 -0.56 -14.56
C GLN A 328 -18.43 0.45 -13.59
N TRP A 329 -17.13 0.67 -13.75
CA TRP A 329 -16.42 1.64 -12.93
C TRP A 329 -16.90 3.06 -13.17
N LYS A 330 -17.14 3.77 -12.07
CA LYS A 330 -17.52 5.18 -12.05
C LYS A 330 -16.31 6.01 -11.65
N CYS A 331 -15.91 6.96 -12.49
CA CYS A 331 -14.88 7.93 -12.12
C CYS A 331 -15.41 8.86 -11.03
N THR A 332 -14.72 8.96 -9.92
CA THR A 332 -15.10 9.87 -8.82
C THR A 332 -14.64 11.30 -9.06
N HIS A 333 -13.72 11.52 -9.99
CA HIS A 333 -12.98 12.78 -10.19
C HIS A 333 -12.13 13.21 -8.99
N VAL A 334 -11.92 12.32 -8.04
CA VAL A 334 -11.04 12.55 -6.89
C VAL A 334 -9.61 12.28 -7.30
N ASN A 335 -8.75 13.29 -7.18
CA ASN A 335 -7.32 13.20 -7.47
C ASN A 335 -6.56 12.76 -6.22
N GLY A 336 -5.97 11.57 -6.29
CA GLY A 336 -5.15 11.00 -5.22
C GLY A 336 -5.24 9.48 -5.17
N GLY A 337 -4.52 8.88 -4.23
CA GLY A 337 -4.51 7.44 -4.00
C GLY A 337 -3.28 6.99 -3.20
N PRO A 338 -3.26 5.73 -2.78
CA PRO A 338 -4.38 4.76 -2.91
C PRO A 338 -5.60 5.15 -2.09
N PRO A 339 -6.79 4.72 -2.51
CA PRO A 339 -8.01 4.94 -1.76
C PRO A 339 -8.15 3.94 -0.60
N HIS A 340 -8.72 4.39 0.50
CA HIS A 340 -9.27 3.52 1.53
C HIS A 340 -10.74 3.85 1.75
N LEU A 341 -11.57 2.83 1.92
CA LEU A 341 -13.00 2.90 2.12
C LEU A 341 -13.41 2.34 3.48
N MET A 342 -14.29 3.04 4.16
CA MET A 342 -15.04 2.48 5.29
C MET A 342 -16.46 3.01 5.31
N GLN A 343 -17.40 2.26 5.90
CA GLN A 343 -18.69 2.79 6.27
C GLN A 343 -18.71 3.06 7.76
N HIS A 344 -19.00 4.29 8.13
CA HIS A 344 -19.21 4.73 9.51
C HIS A 344 -20.56 4.26 10.03
N SER A 345 -20.71 4.08 11.35
CA SER A 345 -21.93 3.63 12.02
C SER A 345 -23.15 4.54 11.76
N SER A 346 -22.93 5.81 11.39
CA SER A 346 -24.00 6.71 10.94
C SER A 346 -24.56 6.37 9.55
N GLY A 347 -23.94 5.43 8.83
CA GLY A 347 -24.25 5.09 7.44
C GLY A 347 -23.44 5.90 6.40
N ALA A 348 -22.71 6.92 6.80
CA ALA A 348 -21.83 7.66 5.90
C ALA A 348 -20.70 6.75 5.40
N VAL A 349 -20.37 6.86 4.12
CA VAL A 349 -19.17 6.22 3.53
C VAL A 349 -18.04 7.22 3.50
N ILE A 350 -16.89 6.83 3.99
CA ILE A 350 -15.69 7.63 4.05
C ILE A 350 -14.69 7.07 3.03
N LEU A 351 -14.19 7.95 2.18
CA LEU A 351 -13.08 7.69 1.26
C LEU A 351 -11.89 8.54 1.70
N THR A 352 -10.79 7.92 2.05
CA THR A 352 -9.54 8.64 2.32
C THR A 352 -8.52 8.40 1.22
N ILE A 353 -7.74 9.44 0.91
CA ILE A 353 -6.73 9.45 -0.16
C ILE A 353 -5.50 10.26 0.24
N GLY A 354 -4.33 9.86 -0.27
CA GLY A 354 -3.14 10.70 -0.28
C GLY A 354 -2.99 11.42 -1.62
N ARG A 355 -2.80 12.74 -1.59
CA ARG A 355 -2.46 13.51 -2.80
C ARG A 355 -0.96 13.73 -2.84
N ARG A 356 -0.30 13.06 -3.78
CA ARG A 356 1.16 12.93 -3.86
C ARG A 356 1.80 13.86 -4.87
N VAL A 357 1.01 14.42 -5.77
CA VAL A 357 1.47 15.26 -6.89
C VAL A 357 0.65 16.55 -6.99
N GLY A 358 1.23 17.60 -7.55
CA GLY A 358 0.57 18.89 -7.72
C GLY A 358 0.80 19.85 -6.55
N GLU A 359 -0.10 20.84 -6.42
CA GLU A 359 0.11 21.96 -5.49
C GLU A 359 -0.45 21.73 -4.07
N LYS A 360 -1.35 20.77 -3.90
CA LYS A 360 -2.03 20.49 -2.63
C LYS A 360 -1.69 19.09 -2.14
N LEU A 361 -0.43 18.89 -1.80
CA LEU A 361 0.03 17.61 -1.22
C LEU A 361 -0.61 17.41 0.15
N GLY A 362 -0.89 16.16 0.52
CA GLY A 362 -1.43 15.83 1.84
C GLY A 362 -2.43 14.68 1.83
N GLU A 363 -3.04 14.45 2.99
CA GLU A 363 -4.03 13.43 3.25
C GLU A 363 -5.42 14.05 3.33
N TYR A 364 -6.39 13.44 2.67
CA TYR A 364 -7.74 13.96 2.52
C TYR A 364 -8.80 12.91 2.79
N ALA A 365 -9.97 13.37 3.27
CA ALA A 365 -11.17 12.56 3.38
C ALA A 365 -12.31 13.16 2.54
N LEU A 366 -13.13 12.29 1.98
CA LEU A 366 -14.39 12.63 1.33
C LEU A 366 -15.49 11.77 1.95
N ILE A 367 -16.69 12.34 2.04
CA ILE A 367 -17.83 11.69 2.70
C ILE A 367 -18.95 11.56 1.69
N SER A 368 -19.58 10.39 1.66
CA SER A 368 -20.79 10.12 0.89
C SER A 368 -21.91 9.68 1.83
N TYR A 369 -23.10 10.28 1.65
CA TYR A 369 -24.31 9.92 2.39
C TYR A 369 -25.30 9.11 1.55
N ASP A 370 -24.91 8.74 0.33
CA ASP A 370 -25.71 7.98 -0.62
C ASP A 370 -25.00 6.70 -1.11
N GLY A 371 -24.18 6.12 -0.21
CA GLY A 371 -23.50 4.85 -0.48
C GLY A 371 -22.37 4.93 -1.50
N GLY A 372 -21.71 6.07 -1.67
CA GLY A 372 -20.59 6.25 -2.59
C GLY A 372 -20.98 6.69 -4.00
N GLU A 373 -22.25 7.08 -4.20
CA GLU A 373 -22.71 7.61 -5.49
C GLU A 373 -22.24 9.04 -5.74
N ASN A 374 -22.29 9.88 -4.71
CA ASN A 374 -21.79 11.25 -4.74
C ASN A 374 -20.87 11.50 -3.54
N TRP A 375 -19.85 12.32 -3.76
CA TRP A 375 -18.84 12.64 -2.75
C TRP A 375 -18.91 14.11 -2.36
N SER A 376 -18.66 14.37 -1.08
CA SER A 376 -18.59 15.72 -0.50
C SER A 376 -17.41 16.51 -1.06
N LYS A 377 -17.23 17.72 -0.55
CA LYS A 377 -15.94 18.42 -0.64
C LYS A 377 -14.86 17.61 0.04
N GLU A 378 -13.60 17.86 -0.34
CA GLU A 378 -12.45 17.30 0.31
C GLU A 378 -12.23 17.94 1.68
N TYR A 379 -12.10 17.12 2.71
CA TYR A 379 -11.68 17.54 4.03
C TYR A 379 -10.19 17.27 4.20
N ILE A 380 -9.45 18.27 4.66
CA ILE A 380 -8.02 18.17 4.90
C ILE A 380 -7.79 17.43 6.21
N LEU A 381 -7.21 16.24 6.16
CA LEU A 381 -6.74 15.51 7.33
C LEU A 381 -5.37 16.03 7.79
N ASP A 382 -4.42 16.09 6.86
CA ASP A 382 -3.10 16.70 7.07
C ASP A 382 -2.49 17.12 5.73
N ASP A 383 -2.17 18.40 5.59
CA ASP A 383 -1.50 19.00 4.42
C ASP A 383 -0.10 19.53 4.75
N GLN A 384 0.41 19.21 5.94
CA GLN A 384 1.72 19.65 6.40
C GLN A 384 2.82 18.69 5.95
N THR A 385 3.19 18.75 4.69
CA THR A 385 4.22 17.88 4.10
C THR A 385 5.15 18.67 3.19
N PRO A 386 6.47 18.41 3.23
CA PRO A 386 7.44 19.08 2.36
C PRO A 386 7.54 18.46 0.96
N ASN A 387 7.01 17.26 0.75
CA ASN A 387 7.11 16.53 -0.52
C ASN A 387 6.00 15.49 -0.68
N GLY A 388 5.95 14.84 -1.84
CA GLY A 388 4.92 13.86 -2.21
C GLY A 388 5.21 12.41 -1.78
N ASP A 389 6.20 12.16 -0.93
CA ASP A 389 6.43 10.82 -0.35
C ASP A 389 5.51 10.62 0.87
N LEU A 390 4.23 10.42 0.57
CA LEU A 390 3.13 10.40 1.52
C LEU A 390 2.02 9.46 1.03
N GLY A 391 1.02 9.21 1.86
CA GLY A 391 -0.22 8.57 1.45
C GLY A 391 -0.63 7.37 2.29
N TYR A 392 -1.44 6.52 1.68
CA TYR A 392 -2.01 5.32 2.28
C TYR A 392 -2.80 5.60 3.56
N PRO A 393 -3.65 6.66 3.56
CA PRO A 393 -4.47 6.91 4.73
C PRO A 393 -5.47 5.76 4.91
N CYS A 394 -5.46 5.16 6.09
CA CYS A 394 -6.37 4.11 6.49
C CYS A 394 -7.14 4.57 7.72
N THR A 395 -8.47 4.55 7.65
CA THR A 395 -9.36 5.10 8.68
C THR A 395 -10.14 3.98 9.37
N THR A 396 -10.26 4.07 10.67
CA THR A 396 -11.14 3.21 11.47
C THR A 396 -11.99 4.02 12.42
N GLU A 397 -13.19 3.51 12.73
CA GLU A 397 -14.11 4.09 13.70
C GLU A 397 -13.81 3.56 15.10
N LEU A 398 -13.85 4.44 16.07
CA LEU A 398 -13.74 4.14 17.48
C LEU A 398 -15.14 3.85 18.08
N PRO A 399 -15.24 3.18 19.23
CA PRO A 399 -16.55 2.84 19.83
C PRO A 399 -17.46 4.04 20.17
N ASP A 400 -16.91 5.24 20.28
CA ASP A 400 -17.65 6.49 20.50
C ASP A 400 -18.10 7.17 19.21
N GLY A 401 -17.78 6.61 18.06
CA GLY A 401 -18.07 7.15 16.73
C GLY A 401 -17.04 8.16 16.23
N ASP A 402 -15.98 8.44 16.98
CA ASP A 402 -14.87 9.22 16.50
C ASP A 402 -14.02 8.40 15.53
N LEU A 403 -13.21 9.07 14.73
CA LEU A 403 -12.42 8.45 13.68
C LEU A 403 -10.92 8.64 13.93
N THR A 404 -10.15 7.59 13.67
CA THR A 404 -8.69 7.65 13.61
C THR A 404 -8.23 7.23 12.25
N THR A 405 -7.44 8.10 11.60
CA THR A 405 -6.76 7.80 10.32
C THR A 405 -5.27 7.70 10.57
N VAL A 406 -4.65 6.61 10.14
CA VAL A 406 -3.18 6.49 10.06
C VAL A 406 -2.73 6.71 8.62
N TYR A 407 -1.56 7.31 8.44
CA TYR A 407 -0.98 7.60 7.13
C TYR A 407 0.53 7.72 7.25
N TYR A 408 1.24 7.81 6.14
CA TYR A 408 2.65 8.13 6.16
C TYR A 408 2.95 9.41 5.40
N GLN A 409 3.79 10.25 5.95
CA GLN A 409 4.39 11.42 5.31
C GLN A 409 5.59 11.92 6.12
N PRO A 410 6.48 12.77 5.55
CA PRO A 410 7.51 13.42 6.33
C PRO A 410 6.93 14.24 7.47
N TYR A 411 7.51 14.10 8.67
CA TYR A 411 7.08 14.88 9.83
C TYR A 411 7.48 16.34 9.69
N VAL A 412 6.55 17.22 9.98
CA VAL A 412 6.79 18.66 10.12
C VAL A 412 6.55 19.04 11.57
N ASP A 413 7.58 19.59 12.22
CA ASP A 413 7.48 20.06 13.60
C ASP A 413 6.54 21.27 13.67
N PRO A 414 5.43 21.18 14.41
CA PRO A 414 4.43 22.24 14.43
C PRO A 414 4.90 23.53 15.13
N GLN A 415 5.98 23.45 15.91
CA GLN A 415 6.50 24.63 16.63
C GLN A 415 7.58 25.38 15.83
N THR A 416 8.41 24.64 15.12
CA THR A 416 9.56 25.18 14.40
C THR A 416 9.41 25.22 12.89
N GLY A 417 8.46 24.46 12.34
CA GLY A 417 8.31 24.24 10.90
C GLY A 417 9.43 23.38 10.29
N ALA A 418 10.31 22.82 11.10
CA ALA A 418 11.37 21.94 10.61
C ALA A 418 10.77 20.63 10.09
N ALA A 419 11.17 20.23 8.89
CA ALA A 419 10.63 19.06 8.22
C ALA A 419 11.68 17.96 8.06
N ASP A 420 11.26 16.71 8.27
CA ASP A 420 12.06 15.55 7.91
C ASP A 420 12.09 15.38 6.39
N GLN A 421 13.10 14.71 5.88
CA GLN A 421 13.20 14.39 4.45
C GLN A 421 12.53 13.03 4.11
N LYS A 422 12.41 12.16 5.07
CA LYS A 422 11.85 10.81 4.94
C LYS A 422 10.57 10.69 5.76
N PRO A 423 9.61 9.88 5.30
CA PRO A 423 8.34 9.76 5.97
C PRO A 423 8.42 8.98 7.28
N CYS A 424 7.45 9.25 8.11
CA CYS A 424 7.12 8.50 9.32
C CYS A 424 5.63 8.15 9.33
N ILE A 425 5.21 7.27 10.25
CA ILE A 425 3.80 6.98 10.43
C ILE A 425 3.20 7.96 11.42
N GLN A 426 2.13 8.59 11.00
CA GLN A 426 1.37 9.55 11.77
C GLN A 426 -0.10 9.13 11.86
N SER A 427 -0.83 9.73 12.77
CA SER A 427 -2.28 9.55 12.90
C SER A 427 -2.96 10.88 13.13
N VAL A 428 -4.18 10.98 12.66
CA VAL A 428 -5.11 12.05 13.03
C VAL A 428 -6.35 11.46 13.65
N HIS A 429 -6.82 12.11 14.74
CA HIS A 429 -8.10 11.87 15.33
C HIS A 429 -9.07 12.98 14.89
N TRP A 430 -10.29 12.62 14.48
CA TRP A 430 -11.27 13.56 13.94
C TRP A 430 -12.71 13.04 14.06
N LYS A 431 -13.68 13.90 13.75
CA LYS A 431 -15.13 13.61 13.84
C LYS A 431 -15.81 13.92 12.52
N LEU A 432 -16.90 13.18 12.25
CA LEU A 432 -17.83 13.47 11.16
C LEU A 432 -18.63 14.75 11.43
#